data_ff417b4696c9fb840bbfb07da6cd469b
#
_entry.id   ff417b4696c9fb840bbfb07da6cd469b
#
_cell.length_a   1.000
_cell.length_b   1.000
_cell.length_c   1.000
_cell.angle_alpha   90.00
_cell.angle_beta   90.00
_cell.angle_gamma   90.00
#
_symmetry.space_group_name_H-M   'P 1'
#
loop_
_entity.id
_entity.type
_entity.pdbx_description
1 polymer ?
#
loop_
_entity_poly.entity_id
_entity_poly.type
_entity_poly.pdbx_seq_one_letter_code
_entity_poly.pdbx_strand_id
1 'polypeptide(L)'
;MRIRILILSALLAILGRAAAHAHAMLEQASPPVGSAVASAPREVSLTFTQNLEAGFSSVQVTDGNGARVDQGKPQVSGNTMRVGLKSLSAGTYRVRWHALSVDTHKTEGSFTFSVGGR
;
A
#
# COMPACT_ATOMS: atom_id res chain seq x y z
N MET A 1 15.95 39.32 -24.08
CA MET A 1 14.60 39.34 -23.57
C MET A 1 13.89 38.01 -23.74
N ARG A 2 13.96 37.38 -24.87
CA ARG A 2 13.26 36.11 -25.13
C ARG A 2 13.75 34.96 -24.28
N ILE A 3 15.05 34.94 -23.94
CA ILE A 3 15.69 33.91 -23.15
C ILE A 3 15.14 33.89 -21.70
N ARG A 4 14.80 35.05 -21.17
CA ARG A 4 14.25 35.16 -19.78
C ARG A 4 12.93 34.45 -19.60
N ILE A 5 12.07 34.48 -20.61
CA ILE A 5 10.75 33.83 -20.57
C ILE A 5 10.88 32.32 -20.56
N LEU A 6 11.84 31.76 -21.31
CA LEU A 6 12.07 30.34 -21.38
C LEU A 6 12.58 29.78 -20.05
N ILE A 7 13.45 30.51 -19.36
CA ILE A 7 13.99 30.10 -18.06
C ILE A 7 12.87 30.04 -17.02
N LEU A 8 11.98 31.01 -17.02
CA LEU A 8 10.86 31.08 -16.08
C LEU A 8 9.89 29.90 -16.26
N SER A 9 9.63 29.51 -17.51
CA SER A 9 8.74 28.38 -17.78
C SER A 9 9.34 27.06 -17.30
N ALA A 10 10.64 26.85 -17.45
CA ALA A 10 11.32 25.65 -16.97
C ALA A 10 11.27 25.56 -15.45
N LEU A 11 11.41 26.66 -14.74
CA LEU A 11 11.37 26.68 -13.29
C LEU A 11 9.99 26.30 -12.76
N LEU A 12 8.92 26.76 -13.38
CA LEU A 12 7.56 26.40 -13.00
C LEU A 12 7.28 24.91 -13.16
N ALA A 13 7.80 24.29 -14.20
CA ALA A 13 7.64 22.85 -14.43
C ALA A 13 8.31 22.02 -13.33
N ILE A 14 9.48 22.44 -12.84
CA ILE A 14 10.18 21.75 -11.77
C ILE A 14 9.43 21.84 -10.45
N LEU A 15 8.88 23.01 -10.12
CA LEU A 15 8.11 23.20 -8.90
C LEU A 15 6.83 22.39 -8.88
N GLY A 16 6.17 22.21 -10.02
CA GLY A 16 4.97 21.40 -10.12
C GLY A 16 5.21 19.92 -9.83
N ARG A 17 6.39 19.39 -10.13
CA ARG A 17 6.73 18.01 -9.85
C ARG A 17 7.02 17.74 -8.37
N ALA A 18 7.60 18.68 -7.66
CA ALA A 18 7.98 18.51 -6.27
C ALA A 18 6.78 18.22 -5.36
N ALA A 19 5.60 18.72 -5.71
CA ALA A 19 4.39 18.54 -4.91
C ALA A 19 3.81 17.12 -5.01
N ALA A 20 4.24 16.30 -5.97
CA ALA A 20 3.63 14.98 -6.23
C ALA A 20 4.07 13.89 -5.25
N HIS A 21 5.01 14.17 -4.34
CA HIS A 21 5.57 13.15 -3.46
C HIS A 21 5.19 13.32 -1.98
N ALA A 22 4.09 14.04 -1.69
CA ALA A 22 3.70 14.34 -0.32
C ALA A 22 2.80 13.29 0.33
N HIS A 23 2.46 12.19 -0.36
CA HIS A 23 1.53 11.19 0.15
C HIS A 23 2.24 9.92 0.60
N ALA A 24 1.65 9.23 1.59
CA ALA A 24 2.13 7.91 1.99
C ALA A 24 1.95 6.94 0.83
N MET A 25 3.05 6.38 0.36
CA MET A 25 3.04 5.39 -0.72
C MET A 25 3.44 4.04 -0.17
N LEU A 26 2.86 2.97 -0.70
CA LEU A 26 3.27 1.62 -0.33
C LEU A 26 4.70 1.41 -0.81
N GLU A 27 5.60 1.13 0.13
CA GLU A 27 7.02 0.96 -0.14
C GLU A 27 7.39 -0.50 -0.20
N GLN A 28 6.78 -1.32 0.66
CA GLN A 28 7.12 -2.72 0.78
C GLN A 28 5.92 -3.50 1.29
N ALA A 29 5.73 -4.72 0.79
CA ALA A 29 4.65 -5.61 1.23
C ALA A 29 5.19 -7.00 1.48
N SER A 30 4.58 -7.71 2.44
CA SER A 30 4.84 -9.12 2.68
C SER A 30 3.49 -9.83 2.85
N PRO A 31 3.10 -10.75 1.97
CA PRO A 31 3.84 -11.19 0.76
C PRO A 31 4.04 -10.05 -0.24
N PRO A 32 5.13 -10.10 -1.01
CA PRO A 32 5.38 -9.05 -2.00
C PRO A 32 4.28 -8.94 -3.05
N VAL A 33 4.12 -7.74 -3.58
CA VAL A 33 3.13 -7.46 -4.64
C VAL A 33 3.33 -8.40 -5.81
N GLY A 34 2.26 -9.10 -6.22
CA GLY A 34 2.30 -9.98 -7.38
C GLY A 34 3.08 -11.28 -7.18
N SER A 35 3.47 -11.60 -5.96
CA SER A 35 4.31 -12.78 -5.72
C SER A 35 3.50 -14.07 -5.63
N ALA A 36 4.18 -15.20 -5.85
CA ALA A 36 3.65 -16.52 -5.58
C ALA A 36 4.48 -17.12 -4.44
N VAL A 37 3.82 -17.52 -3.35
CA VAL A 37 4.49 -18.07 -2.19
C VAL A 37 4.13 -19.55 -2.04
N ALA A 38 5.12 -20.37 -1.64
CA ALA A 38 4.92 -21.81 -1.49
C ALA A 38 4.10 -22.14 -0.25
N SER A 39 4.28 -21.37 0.82
CA SER A 39 3.57 -21.58 2.08
C SER A 39 2.61 -20.46 2.35
N ALA A 40 1.44 -20.78 2.90
CA ALA A 40 0.43 -19.77 3.24
C ALA A 40 0.97 -18.84 4.33
N PRO A 41 0.94 -17.53 4.09
CA PRO A 41 1.33 -16.58 5.13
C PRO A 41 0.28 -16.51 6.24
N ARG A 42 0.69 -16.08 7.41
CA ARG A 42 -0.21 -15.91 8.56
C ARG A 42 -0.62 -14.47 8.76
N GLU A 43 0.04 -13.55 8.07
CA GLU A 43 -0.31 -12.15 8.12
C GLU A 43 0.11 -11.45 6.84
N VAL A 44 -0.49 -10.29 6.62
CA VAL A 44 -0.04 -9.34 5.60
C VAL A 44 0.57 -8.15 6.33
N SER A 45 1.73 -7.70 5.85
CA SER A 45 2.42 -6.55 6.40
C SER A 45 2.69 -5.56 5.28
N LEU A 46 2.33 -4.29 5.50
CA LEU A 46 2.48 -3.22 4.54
C LEU A 46 3.30 -2.11 5.16
N THR A 47 4.36 -1.69 4.49
CA THR A 47 5.22 -0.60 4.94
C THR A 47 5.08 0.56 3.97
N PHE A 48 4.85 1.74 4.53
CA PHE A 48 4.61 2.95 3.75
C PHE A 48 5.76 3.94 3.89
N THR A 49 5.78 4.94 3.04
CA THR A 49 6.82 5.97 3.06
C THR A 49 6.64 6.98 4.20
N GLN A 50 5.47 6.98 4.85
CA GLN A 50 5.16 7.90 5.95
C GLN A 50 4.44 7.17 7.07
N ASN A 51 4.50 7.72 8.27
CA ASN A 51 3.75 7.19 9.41
C ASN A 51 2.25 7.33 9.17
N LEU A 52 1.50 6.38 9.70
CA LEU A 52 0.07 6.27 9.48
C LEU A 52 -0.73 6.58 10.75
N GLU A 53 -1.95 7.08 10.53
CA GLU A 53 -2.94 7.26 11.59
C GLU A 53 -3.68 5.93 11.79
N ALA A 54 -3.48 5.29 12.94
CA ALA A 54 -4.02 3.96 13.22
C ALA A 54 -5.55 3.89 13.14
N GLY A 55 -6.23 4.91 13.62
CA GLY A 55 -7.68 4.92 13.64
C GLY A 55 -8.34 5.11 12.28
N PHE A 56 -7.57 5.47 11.26
CA PHE A 56 -8.08 5.81 9.94
C PHE A 56 -7.39 5.07 8.81
N SER A 57 -6.62 4.03 9.15
CA SER A 57 -5.94 3.21 8.16
C SER A 57 -6.42 1.78 8.32
N SER A 58 -6.61 1.08 7.19
CA SER A 58 -7.15 -0.27 7.20
C SER A 58 -6.60 -1.10 6.05
N VAL A 59 -6.67 -2.41 6.23
CA VAL A 59 -6.30 -3.37 5.19
C VAL A 59 -7.25 -4.56 5.30
N GLN A 60 -7.68 -5.08 4.16
CA GLN A 60 -8.48 -6.29 4.11
C GLN A 60 -7.94 -7.21 3.04
N VAL A 61 -8.14 -8.50 3.22
CA VAL A 61 -7.69 -9.52 2.29
C VAL A 61 -8.88 -10.40 1.91
N THR A 62 -9.05 -10.63 0.62
CA THR A 62 -10.14 -11.47 0.10
C THR A 62 -9.58 -12.59 -0.75
N ASP A 63 -10.33 -13.69 -0.83
CA ASP A 63 -9.99 -14.81 -1.71
C ASP A 63 -10.54 -14.58 -3.12
N GLY A 64 -10.42 -15.56 -3.99
CA GLY A 64 -10.87 -15.48 -5.38
C GLY A 64 -12.39 -15.32 -5.53
N ASN A 65 -13.16 -15.64 -4.51
CA ASN A 65 -14.61 -15.49 -4.49
C ASN A 65 -15.07 -14.21 -3.81
N GLY A 66 -14.13 -13.38 -3.36
CA GLY A 66 -14.45 -12.14 -2.67
C GLY A 66 -14.73 -12.29 -1.18
N ALA A 67 -14.53 -13.48 -0.62
CA ALA A 67 -14.74 -13.69 0.81
C ALA A 67 -13.54 -13.18 1.61
N ARG A 68 -13.82 -12.58 2.77
CA ARG A 68 -12.77 -12.05 3.65
C ARG A 68 -11.97 -13.19 4.28
N VAL A 69 -10.65 -13.11 4.21
CA VAL A 69 -9.74 -14.06 4.84
C VAL A 69 -8.84 -13.42 5.88
N ASP A 70 -8.89 -12.09 6.02
CA ASP A 70 -8.22 -11.42 7.14
C ASP A 70 -9.00 -11.64 8.42
N GLN A 71 -8.32 -11.61 9.54
CA GLN A 71 -8.96 -11.77 10.84
C GLN A 71 -8.35 -10.81 11.85
N GLY A 72 -9.22 -10.30 12.73
CA GLY A 72 -8.83 -9.34 13.72
C GLY A 72 -8.71 -7.94 13.10
N LYS A 73 -8.33 -7.00 13.93
CA LYS A 73 -8.16 -5.62 13.51
C LYS A 73 -6.76 -5.40 12.96
N PRO A 74 -6.61 -4.60 11.89
CA PRO A 74 -5.28 -4.18 11.48
C PRO A 74 -4.57 -3.45 12.61
N GLN A 75 -3.28 -3.66 12.72
CA GLN A 75 -2.44 -2.98 13.70
C GLN A 75 -1.46 -2.08 12.98
N VAL A 76 -1.35 -0.84 13.45
CA VAL A 76 -0.46 0.16 12.87
C VAL A 76 0.62 0.50 13.89
N SER A 77 1.87 0.46 13.44
CA SER A 77 3.02 0.87 14.23
C SER A 77 3.92 1.72 13.33
N GLY A 78 3.93 3.02 13.56
CA GLY A 78 4.68 3.94 12.72
C GLY A 78 4.17 3.91 11.27
N ASN A 79 5.02 3.50 10.36
CA ASN A 79 4.69 3.42 8.93
C ASN A 79 4.30 2.01 8.47
N THR A 80 4.08 1.08 9.41
CA THR A 80 3.75 -0.32 9.07
C THR A 80 2.35 -0.67 9.53
N MET A 81 1.59 -1.34 8.67
CA MET A 81 0.26 -1.83 8.97
C MET A 81 0.22 -3.34 8.73
N ARG A 82 -0.33 -4.09 9.69
CA ARG A 82 -0.41 -5.55 9.63
C ARG A 82 -1.81 -6.04 9.92
N VAL A 83 -2.17 -7.15 9.29
CA VAL A 83 -3.42 -7.85 9.61
C VAL A 83 -3.18 -9.35 9.57
N GLY A 84 -3.75 -10.06 10.54
CA GLY A 84 -3.69 -11.52 10.57
C GLY A 84 -4.54 -12.14 9.49
N LEU A 85 -4.24 -13.37 9.14
CA LEU A 85 -4.96 -14.13 8.12
C LEU A 85 -5.48 -15.44 8.71
N LYS A 86 -6.64 -15.85 8.23
CA LYS A 86 -7.13 -17.20 8.45
C LYS A 86 -6.21 -18.18 7.72
N SER A 87 -6.38 -19.48 7.96
CA SER A 87 -5.64 -20.48 7.19
C SER A 87 -6.02 -20.39 5.74
N LEU A 88 -5.03 -20.20 4.86
CA LEU A 88 -5.26 -20.01 3.43
C LEU A 88 -4.98 -21.31 2.68
N SER A 89 -5.86 -21.66 1.75
CA SER A 89 -5.63 -22.72 0.78
C SER A 89 -4.90 -22.15 -0.43
N ALA A 90 -4.45 -23.03 -1.32
CA ALA A 90 -3.83 -22.62 -2.58
C ALA A 90 -4.82 -21.77 -3.37
N GLY A 91 -4.35 -20.68 -3.95
CA GLY A 91 -5.20 -19.76 -4.71
C GLY A 91 -4.63 -18.37 -4.76
N THR A 92 -5.39 -17.45 -5.36
CA THR A 92 -5.01 -16.06 -5.50
C THR A 92 -5.82 -15.20 -4.52
N TYR A 93 -5.14 -14.29 -3.87
CA TYR A 93 -5.71 -13.41 -2.84
C TYR A 93 -5.47 -11.96 -3.21
N ARG A 94 -6.42 -11.11 -2.84
CA ARG A 94 -6.33 -9.68 -3.10
C ARG A 94 -6.21 -8.93 -1.77
N VAL A 95 -5.21 -8.08 -1.69
CA VAL A 95 -5.00 -7.16 -0.56
C VAL A 95 -5.49 -5.79 -1.00
N ARG A 96 -6.37 -5.19 -0.21
CA ARG A 96 -6.85 -3.83 -0.46
C ARG A 96 -6.60 -3.00 0.78
N TRP A 97 -6.01 -1.83 0.61
CA TRP A 97 -5.66 -0.99 1.74
C TRP A 97 -6.12 0.45 1.54
N HIS A 98 -6.36 1.11 2.67
CA HIS A 98 -6.63 2.53 2.78
C HIS A 98 -5.70 3.06 3.86
N ALA A 99 -4.98 4.13 3.57
CA ALA A 99 -4.04 4.70 4.51
C ALA A 99 -4.26 6.20 4.64
N LEU A 100 -4.28 6.66 5.89
CA LEU A 100 -4.24 8.08 6.21
C LEU A 100 -2.90 8.34 6.86
N SER A 101 -2.07 9.17 6.24
CA SER A 101 -0.78 9.52 6.82
C SER A 101 -0.96 10.59 7.88
N VAL A 102 0.04 10.72 8.77
CA VAL A 102 -0.01 11.70 9.85
C VAL A 102 -0.07 13.13 9.35
N ASP A 103 0.30 13.38 8.09
CA ASP A 103 0.17 14.70 7.45
C ASP A 103 -1.19 14.89 6.77
N THR A 104 -2.16 14.02 7.06
CA THR A 104 -3.57 14.09 6.64
C THR A 104 -3.85 13.81 5.16
N HIS A 105 -2.98 13.09 4.47
CA HIS A 105 -3.21 12.67 3.09
C HIS A 105 -3.72 11.23 3.04
N LYS A 106 -4.79 11.01 2.28
CA LYS A 106 -5.38 9.69 2.09
C LYS A 106 -4.85 9.05 0.82
N THR A 107 -4.47 7.77 0.92
CA THR A 107 -4.11 6.95 -0.23
C THR A 107 -4.79 5.60 -0.11
N GLU A 108 -4.93 4.92 -1.25
CA GLU A 108 -5.51 3.58 -1.26
C GLU A 108 -4.93 2.80 -2.42
N GLY A 109 -4.97 1.49 -2.32
CA GLY A 109 -4.46 0.63 -3.37
C GLY A 109 -4.84 -0.80 -3.16
N SER A 110 -4.48 -1.65 -4.12
CA SER A 110 -4.67 -3.09 -4.03
C SER A 110 -3.61 -3.81 -4.82
N PHE A 111 -3.36 -5.05 -4.42
CA PHE A 111 -2.49 -5.95 -5.16
C PHE A 111 -2.90 -7.39 -4.86
N THR A 112 -2.33 -8.33 -5.60
CA THR A 112 -2.60 -9.75 -5.38
C THR A 112 -1.32 -10.50 -5.06
N PHE A 113 -1.50 -11.64 -4.37
CA PHE A 113 -0.46 -12.65 -4.22
C PHE A 113 -1.11 -14.01 -4.36
N SER A 114 -0.32 -15.03 -4.64
CA SER A 114 -0.81 -16.40 -4.78
C SER A 114 -0.14 -17.31 -3.78
N VAL A 115 -0.87 -18.34 -3.33
CA VAL A 115 -0.39 -19.39 -2.46
C VAL A 115 -0.43 -20.70 -3.22
N GLY A 116 0.59 -21.53 -3.05
CA GLY A 116 0.62 -22.87 -3.64
C GLY A 116 1.69 -23.04 -4.71
N GLY A 117 2.52 -22.05 -4.95
CA GLY A 117 3.68 -22.18 -5.82
C GLY A 117 3.39 -22.38 -7.29
N ARG A 118 2.25 -21.91 -7.77
CA ARG A 118 1.87 -22.12 -9.17
C ARG A 118 1.68 -20.82 -9.90
#